data_82b3d6fde01d9714221062e0637de7ff
#
_entry.id   82b3d6fde01d9714221062e0637de7ff
#
_cell.length_a   1.000
_cell.length_b   1.000
_cell.length_c   1.000
_cell.angle_alpha   90.00
_cell.angle_beta   90.00
_cell.angle_gamma   90.00
#
_symmetry.space_group_name_H-M   'P 1'
#
loop_
_entity.id
_entity.type
_entity.pdbx_description
1 polymer ?
#
loop_
_entity_poly.entity_id
_entity_poly.type
_entity_poly.pdbx_seq_one_letter_code
_entity_poly.pdbx_strand_id
1 'polypeptide(L)'
;MQKKSLFDISLQISEEEYRKDKALSYSTLARYEREGFNSLDKLFDKIDTPSLTYGSCVDSLITGGEEEFNDRFMVAEYPSIPDSIITIVKELFQWCHTTNNTLSSIKDDFIIQIASKYNYQNNWKPETRAKVIKEKGEDYYKLLYLAGDKTIIDTQTYQDVLKAVDVLKNSESTKWYFAPNNPFEDVERFYQLKFKACLDGVEYRCMFDELITDYSNKIIYPIDLKTSCKISDREWDFPKHYIEWRYKQKDKYKL
;
A
#
# COMPACT_ATOMS: atom_id res chain seq x y z
N MET A 1 26.51 8.27 28.95
CA MET A 1 25.47 7.34 28.53
C MET A 1 25.41 7.36 27.00
N GLN A 2 25.56 6.21 26.36
CA GLN A 2 25.42 6.13 24.91
C GLN A 2 23.97 6.46 24.53
N LYS A 3 23.77 7.38 23.60
CA LYS A 3 22.46 7.83 23.12
C LYS A 3 21.83 6.62 22.39
N LYS A 4 20.77 6.03 22.91
CA LYS A 4 20.04 4.97 22.19
C LYS A 4 19.22 5.62 21.09
N SER A 5 19.46 5.18 19.86
CA SER A 5 18.66 5.58 18.70
C SER A 5 17.29 4.86 18.73
N LEU A 6 16.28 5.43 18.09
CA LEU A 6 15.01 4.71 17.84
C LEU A 6 15.22 3.45 17.01
N PHE A 7 16.22 3.47 16.14
CA PHE A 7 16.60 2.30 15.36
C PHE A 7 17.01 1.11 16.25
N ASP A 8 17.76 1.36 17.35
CA ASP A 8 18.23 0.30 18.26
C ASP A 8 17.11 -0.43 19.00
N ILE A 9 15.94 0.22 19.14
CA ILE A 9 14.78 -0.35 19.83
C ILE A 9 13.67 -0.80 18.88
N SER A 10 13.83 -0.59 17.59
CA SER A 10 12.89 -1.03 16.56
C SER A 10 13.13 -2.49 16.18
N LEU A 11 12.12 -3.12 15.57
CA LEU A 11 12.24 -4.49 15.05
C LEU A 11 13.05 -4.46 13.74
N GLN A 12 14.15 -5.20 13.74
CA GLN A 12 15.03 -5.34 12.57
C GLN A 12 14.57 -6.54 11.71
N ILE A 13 13.37 -6.45 11.15
CA ILE A 13 12.74 -7.48 10.32
C ILE A 13 12.28 -6.89 8.99
N SER A 14 12.17 -7.73 7.96
CA SER A 14 11.63 -7.32 6.66
C SER A 14 10.17 -6.86 6.77
N GLU A 15 9.69 -6.12 5.76
CA GLU A 15 8.27 -5.76 5.70
C GLU A 15 7.40 -7.01 5.58
N GLU A 16 7.86 -8.02 4.84
CA GLU A 16 7.14 -9.27 4.66
C GLU A 16 6.96 -10.01 6.00
N GLU A 17 8.03 -10.14 6.80
CA GLU A 17 7.95 -10.75 8.14
C GLU A 17 7.04 -9.94 9.07
N TYR A 18 7.15 -8.61 9.05
CA TYR A 18 6.28 -7.74 9.83
C TYR A 18 4.80 -7.94 9.45
N ARG A 19 4.48 -8.08 8.16
CA ARG A 19 3.09 -8.25 7.72
C ARG A 19 2.53 -9.64 8.02
N LYS A 20 3.36 -10.67 8.16
CA LYS A 20 2.95 -12.03 8.57
C LYS A 20 2.64 -12.14 10.06
N ASP A 21 3.13 -11.23 10.90
CA ASP A 21 2.85 -11.21 12.33
C ASP A 21 1.34 -11.01 12.58
N LYS A 22 0.77 -11.76 13.50
CA LYS A 22 -0.65 -11.71 13.86
C LYS A 22 -0.98 -10.73 14.99
N ALA A 23 0.00 -9.98 15.48
CA ALA A 23 -0.24 -8.87 16.39
C ALA A 23 -1.16 -7.83 15.74
N LEU A 24 -2.01 -7.20 16.53
CA LEU A 24 -2.99 -6.23 16.06
C LEU A 24 -2.29 -4.94 15.62
N SER A 25 -2.70 -4.40 14.48
CA SER A 25 -2.29 -3.08 14.00
C SER A 25 -3.50 -2.14 13.91
N TYR A 26 -3.24 -0.85 13.75
CA TYR A 26 -4.33 0.11 13.50
C TYR A 26 -5.22 -0.33 12.33
N SER A 27 -4.64 -0.76 11.24
CA SER A 27 -5.41 -1.20 10.07
C SER A 27 -6.26 -2.46 10.34
N THR A 28 -5.77 -3.41 11.16
CA THR A 28 -6.58 -4.57 11.57
C THR A 28 -7.73 -4.16 12.48
N LEU A 29 -7.50 -3.26 13.41
CA LEU A 29 -8.54 -2.73 14.31
C LEU A 29 -9.60 -1.92 13.54
N ALA A 30 -9.18 -1.04 12.64
CA ALA A 30 -10.09 -0.26 11.80
C ALA A 30 -10.91 -1.14 10.86
N ARG A 31 -10.30 -2.23 10.36
CA ARG A 31 -11.03 -3.22 9.56
C ARG A 31 -12.06 -3.95 10.40
N TYR A 32 -11.71 -4.39 11.58
CA TYR A 32 -12.65 -5.03 12.51
C TYR A 32 -13.80 -4.09 12.89
N GLU A 33 -13.50 -2.82 13.17
CA GLU A 33 -14.54 -1.82 13.48
C GLU A 33 -15.55 -1.67 12.33
N ARG A 34 -15.07 -1.68 11.09
CA ARG A 34 -15.90 -1.53 9.89
C ARG A 34 -16.69 -2.79 9.53
N GLU A 35 -16.06 -3.95 9.60
CA GLU A 35 -16.58 -5.22 9.06
C GLU A 35 -17.20 -6.12 10.13
N GLY A 36 -16.85 -5.92 11.40
CA GLY A 36 -17.35 -6.68 12.54
C GLY A 36 -16.90 -8.13 12.56
N PHE A 37 -17.62 -8.97 13.30
CA PHE A 37 -17.29 -10.39 13.50
C PHE A 37 -17.43 -11.26 12.23
N ASN A 38 -18.17 -10.81 11.22
CA ASN A 38 -18.45 -11.61 10.03
C ASN A 38 -17.23 -11.81 9.11
N SER A 39 -16.15 -11.06 9.33
CA SER A 39 -14.95 -11.07 8.47
C SER A 39 -13.67 -11.33 9.26
N LEU A 40 -13.75 -11.97 10.44
CA LEU A 40 -12.56 -12.27 11.27
C LEU A 40 -11.56 -13.17 10.57
N ASP A 41 -12.02 -14.11 9.77
CA ASP A 41 -11.19 -15.01 8.95
C ASP A 41 -10.33 -14.24 7.93
N LYS A 42 -10.79 -13.06 7.51
CA LYS A 42 -10.14 -12.19 6.53
C LYS A 42 -9.40 -11.00 7.13
N LEU A 43 -9.39 -10.88 8.46
CA LEU A 43 -8.87 -9.70 9.15
C LEU A 43 -7.43 -9.34 8.76
N PHE A 44 -6.63 -10.34 8.46
CA PHE A 44 -5.22 -10.20 8.09
C PHE A 44 -4.95 -10.34 6.58
N ASP A 45 -6.01 -10.49 5.76
CA ASP A 45 -5.82 -10.60 4.32
C ASP A 45 -5.33 -9.28 3.73
N LYS A 46 -4.43 -9.38 2.75
CA LYS A 46 -3.95 -8.21 2.01
C LYS A 46 -5.11 -7.61 1.21
N ILE A 47 -5.30 -6.31 1.35
CA ILE A 47 -6.21 -5.55 0.49
C ILE A 47 -5.35 -4.90 -0.61
N ASP A 48 -5.73 -5.10 -1.86
CA ASP A 48 -5.09 -4.49 -3.01
C ASP A 48 -6.12 -3.63 -3.76
N THR A 49 -5.85 -2.32 -3.81
CA THR A 49 -6.68 -1.35 -4.53
C THR A 49 -5.77 -0.36 -5.26
N PRO A 50 -6.22 0.26 -6.38
CA PRO A 50 -5.44 1.27 -7.08
C PRO A 50 -4.96 2.40 -6.17
N SER A 51 -5.80 2.84 -5.22
CA SER A 51 -5.45 3.88 -4.25
C SER A 51 -4.34 3.45 -3.30
N LEU A 52 -4.35 2.20 -2.83
CA LEU A 52 -3.28 1.65 -1.99
C LEU A 52 -1.98 1.45 -2.78
N THR A 53 -2.10 1.02 -4.03
CA THR A 53 -0.94 0.92 -4.94
C THR A 53 -0.28 2.28 -5.16
N TYR A 54 -1.09 3.32 -5.44
CA TYR A 54 -0.58 4.69 -5.57
C TYR A 54 0.13 5.16 -4.30
N GLY A 55 -0.48 4.97 -3.13
CA GLY A 55 0.12 5.31 -1.84
C GLY A 55 1.45 4.59 -1.60
N SER A 56 1.51 3.29 -1.93
CA SER A 56 2.74 2.49 -1.82
C SER A 56 3.84 2.95 -2.78
N CYS A 57 3.49 3.47 -3.97
CA CYS A 57 4.45 4.06 -4.90
C CYS A 57 5.07 5.34 -4.33
N VAL A 58 4.22 6.24 -3.81
CA VAL A 58 4.69 7.49 -3.16
C VAL A 58 5.59 7.16 -1.99
N ASP A 59 5.16 6.26 -1.12
CA ASP A 59 5.92 5.81 0.04
C ASP A 59 7.30 5.27 -0.35
N SER A 60 7.39 4.32 -1.28
CA SER A 60 8.67 3.76 -1.74
C SER A 60 9.65 4.82 -2.23
N LEU A 61 9.17 5.81 -3.01
CA LEU A 61 10.03 6.87 -3.51
C LEU A 61 10.47 7.87 -2.43
N ILE A 62 9.65 8.07 -1.41
CA ILE A 62 9.98 8.93 -0.26
C ILE A 62 10.98 8.24 0.65
N THR A 63 10.76 6.97 0.98
CA THR A 63 11.49 6.26 2.02
C THR A 63 12.75 5.56 1.51
N GLY A 64 12.69 4.88 0.37
CA GLY A 64 13.78 4.10 -0.19
C GLY A 64 14.30 4.59 -1.55
N GLY A 65 13.66 5.61 -2.12
CA GLY A 65 14.05 6.19 -3.40
C GLY A 65 13.77 5.30 -4.60
N GLU A 66 14.49 5.56 -5.70
CA GLU A 66 14.28 4.84 -6.97
C GLU A 66 14.63 3.36 -6.88
N GLU A 67 15.58 2.97 -6.05
CA GLU A 67 15.99 1.57 -5.89
C GLU A 67 14.84 0.74 -5.31
N GLU A 68 14.29 1.14 -4.17
CA GLU A 68 13.17 0.44 -3.55
C GLU A 68 11.92 0.47 -4.45
N PHE A 69 11.68 1.59 -5.12
CA PHE A 69 10.58 1.69 -6.07
C PHE A 69 10.73 0.67 -7.21
N ASN A 70 11.90 0.60 -7.83
CA ASN A 70 12.16 -0.32 -8.94
C ASN A 70 12.15 -1.80 -8.51
N ASP A 71 12.46 -2.09 -7.25
CA ASP A 71 12.33 -3.46 -6.72
C ASP A 71 10.88 -3.89 -6.57
N ARG A 72 9.98 -2.98 -6.26
CA ARG A 72 8.56 -3.26 -5.96
C ARG A 72 7.62 -3.05 -7.14
N PHE A 73 7.97 -2.15 -8.06
CA PHE A 73 7.08 -1.71 -9.14
C PHE A 73 7.74 -1.81 -10.51
N MET A 74 6.92 -2.05 -11.52
CA MET A 74 7.28 -1.95 -12.92
C MET A 74 6.37 -0.95 -13.62
N VAL A 75 6.95 0.10 -14.18
CA VAL A 75 6.22 1.06 -15.01
C VAL A 75 6.08 0.48 -16.42
N ALA A 76 4.86 0.34 -16.91
CA ALA A 76 4.60 -0.15 -18.25
C ALA A 76 3.45 0.58 -18.91
N GLU A 77 3.58 0.80 -20.22
CA GLU A 77 2.46 1.22 -21.06
C GLU A 77 1.67 -0.03 -21.47
N TYR A 78 0.37 0.00 -21.23
CA TYR A 78 -0.55 -1.01 -21.73
C TYR A 78 -1.89 -0.37 -22.13
N PRO A 79 -2.62 -0.98 -23.08
CA PRO A 79 -3.92 -0.46 -23.49
C PRO A 79 -4.85 -0.30 -22.28
N SER A 80 -5.73 0.70 -22.30
CA SER A 80 -6.76 0.86 -21.27
C SER A 80 -7.64 -0.39 -21.21
N ILE A 81 -7.55 -1.08 -20.09
CA ILE A 81 -8.27 -2.33 -19.83
C ILE A 81 -9.19 -2.10 -18.63
N PRO A 82 -10.47 -2.53 -18.69
CA PRO A 82 -11.35 -2.45 -17.54
C PRO A 82 -10.77 -3.17 -16.30
N ASP A 83 -10.89 -2.58 -15.12
CA ASP A 83 -10.38 -3.14 -13.85
C ASP A 83 -10.88 -4.56 -13.58
N SER A 84 -12.11 -4.87 -14.00
CA SER A 84 -12.67 -6.22 -13.91
C SER A 84 -11.88 -7.24 -14.73
N ILE A 85 -11.40 -6.86 -15.92
CA ILE A 85 -10.55 -7.74 -16.76
C ILE A 85 -9.16 -7.85 -16.13
N ILE A 86 -8.57 -6.76 -15.66
CA ILE A 86 -7.28 -6.79 -14.93
C ILE A 86 -7.35 -7.79 -13.76
N THR A 87 -8.39 -7.72 -12.96
CA THR A 87 -8.60 -8.63 -11.82
C THR A 87 -8.69 -10.10 -12.25
N ILE A 88 -9.46 -10.37 -13.30
CA ILE A 88 -9.61 -11.72 -13.85
C ILE A 88 -8.27 -12.23 -14.40
N VAL A 89 -7.55 -11.41 -15.16
CA VAL A 89 -6.27 -11.79 -15.77
C VAL A 89 -5.20 -12.03 -14.69
N LYS A 90 -5.16 -11.23 -13.64
CA LYS A 90 -4.27 -11.47 -12.49
C LYS A 90 -4.54 -12.84 -11.84
N GLU A 91 -5.80 -13.19 -11.61
CA GLU A 91 -6.12 -14.48 -11.02
C GLU A 91 -5.81 -15.65 -12.00
N LEU A 92 -6.12 -15.50 -13.28
CA LEU A 92 -5.75 -16.49 -14.29
C LEU A 92 -4.23 -16.69 -14.35
N PHE A 93 -3.46 -15.61 -14.25
CA PHE A 93 -2.00 -15.67 -14.20
C PHE A 93 -1.51 -16.46 -12.98
N GLN A 94 -2.04 -16.18 -11.79
CA GLN A 94 -1.67 -16.91 -10.57
C GLN A 94 -1.84 -18.44 -10.71
N TRP A 95 -2.91 -18.88 -11.39
CA TRP A 95 -3.19 -20.30 -11.56
C TRP A 95 -2.49 -20.96 -12.75
N CYS A 96 -2.21 -20.21 -13.79
CA CYS A 96 -1.87 -20.76 -15.11
C CYS A 96 -0.45 -20.42 -15.58
N HIS A 97 0.27 -19.47 -14.98
CA HIS A 97 1.55 -18.98 -15.50
C HIS A 97 2.62 -20.07 -15.66
N THR A 98 2.60 -21.13 -14.86
CA THR A 98 3.54 -22.24 -14.97
C THR A 98 3.25 -23.18 -16.14
N THR A 99 2.03 -23.21 -16.66
CA THR A 99 1.58 -24.12 -17.72
C THR A 99 1.17 -23.41 -19.00
N ASN A 100 0.84 -22.12 -18.94
CA ASN A 100 0.31 -21.34 -20.06
C ASN A 100 1.07 -20.02 -20.20
N ASN A 101 1.84 -19.89 -21.28
CA ASN A 101 2.64 -18.68 -21.54
C ASN A 101 1.81 -17.51 -22.12
N THR A 102 0.58 -17.76 -22.56
CA THR A 102 -0.33 -16.78 -23.14
C THR A 102 -1.73 -16.96 -22.55
N LEU A 103 -2.46 -15.88 -22.41
CA LEU A 103 -3.86 -15.93 -21.98
C LEU A 103 -4.72 -16.71 -22.99
N SER A 104 -4.39 -16.59 -24.28
CA SER A 104 -5.08 -17.30 -25.37
C SER A 104 -4.97 -18.81 -25.28
N SER A 105 -3.93 -19.36 -24.66
CA SER A 105 -3.72 -20.81 -24.47
C SER A 105 -4.56 -21.40 -23.34
N ILE A 106 -5.12 -20.57 -22.45
CA ILE A 106 -5.96 -21.03 -21.36
C ILE A 106 -7.33 -21.48 -21.90
N LYS A 107 -7.85 -22.60 -21.37
CA LYS A 107 -9.17 -23.14 -21.76
C LYS A 107 -10.28 -22.15 -21.41
N ASP A 108 -11.23 -21.98 -22.32
CA ASP A 108 -12.35 -21.05 -22.17
C ASP A 108 -13.19 -21.35 -20.92
N ASP A 109 -13.44 -22.61 -20.61
CA ASP A 109 -14.22 -23.02 -19.43
C ASP A 109 -13.60 -22.48 -18.13
N PHE A 110 -12.25 -22.51 -18.03
CA PHE A 110 -11.57 -21.99 -16.85
C PHE A 110 -11.64 -20.47 -16.76
N ILE A 111 -11.48 -19.78 -17.91
CA ILE A 111 -11.67 -18.32 -17.99
C ILE A 111 -13.08 -17.93 -17.57
N ILE A 112 -14.10 -18.67 -18.04
CA ILE A 112 -15.51 -18.44 -17.70
C ILE A 112 -15.77 -18.67 -16.21
N GLN A 113 -15.15 -19.69 -15.60
CA GLN A 113 -15.23 -19.97 -14.17
C GLN A 113 -14.73 -18.78 -13.35
N ILE A 114 -13.53 -18.26 -13.65
CA ILE A 114 -12.96 -17.09 -12.96
C ILE A 114 -13.81 -15.84 -13.24
N ALA A 115 -14.22 -15.59 -14.47
CA ALA A 115 -15.08 -14.46 -14.82
C ALA A 115 -16.41 -14.48 -14.06
N SER A 116 -16.99 -15.66 -13.84
CA SER A 116 -18.24 -15.83 -13.08
C SER A 116 -18.06 -15.56 -11.60
N LYS A 117 -16.93 -15.92 -11.00
CA LYS A 117 -16.56 -15.57 -9.63
C LYS A 117 -16.62 -14.06 -9.37
N TYR A 118 -16.20 -13.26 -10.37
CA TYR A 118 -16.22 -11.80 -10.32
C TYR A 118 -17.49 -11.17 -10.91
N ASN A 119 -18.51 -11.96 -11.20
CA ASN A 119 -19.77 -11.50 -11.83
C ASN A 119 -19.55 -10.70 -13.12
N TYR A 120 -18.45 -10.97 -13.85
CA TYR A 120 -18.13 -10.25 -15.07
C TYR A 120 -19.11 -10.60 -16.18
N GLN A 121 -19.95 -9.64 -16.60
CA GLN A 121 -20.88 -9.73 -17.73
C GLN A 121 -21.68 -11.05 -17.77
N ASN A 122 -22.28 -11.46 -16.63
CA ASN A 122 -22.98 -12.73 -16.50
C ASN A 122 -24.19 -12.89 -17.46
N ASN A 123 -24.67 -11.78 -18.03
CA ASN A 123 -25.73 -11.75 -19.06
C ASN A 123 -25.22 -12.01 -20.47
N TRP A 124 -23.90 -12.07 -20.70
CA TRP A 124 -23.31 -12.38 -21.99
C TRP A 124 -23.16 -13.89 -22.18
N LYS A 125 -23.11 -14.33 -23.46
CA LYS A 125 -22.77 -15.72 -23.77
C LYS A 125 -21.37 -16.06 -23.27
N PRO A 126 -21.15 -17.26 -22.70
CA PRO A 126 -19.85 -17.68 -22.17
C PRO A 126 -18.70 -17.50 -23.14
N GLU A 127 -18.89 -17.90 -24.42
CA GLU A 127 -17.85 -17.80 -25.43
C GLU A 127 -17.48 -16.35 -25.75
N THR A 128 -18.45 -15.44 -25.70
CA THR A 128 -18.22 -14.00 -25.88
C THR A 128 -17.40 -13.43 -24.74
N ARG A 129 -17.70 -13.87 -23.51
CA ARG A 129 -16.94 -13.45 -22.32
C ARG A 129 -15.48 -13.88 -22.40
N ALA A 130 -15.24 -15.17 -22.69
CA ALA A 130 -13.89 -15.71 -22.81
C ALA A 130 -13.12 -15.00 -23.94
N LYS A 131 -13.74 -14.80 -25.09
CA LYS A 131 -13.14 -14.09 -26.22
C LYS A 131 -12.71 -12.67 -25.85
N VAL A 132 -13.60 -11.88 -25.26
CA VAL A 132 -13.30 -10.48 -24.89
C VAL A 132 -12.20 -10.41 -23.82
N ILE A 133 -12.18 -11.33 -22.85
CA ILE A 133 -11.13 -11.38 -21.84
C ILE A 133 -9.78 -11.69 -22.50
N LYS A 134 -9.72 -12.68 -23.40
CA LYS A 134 -8.50 -13.01 -24.16
C LYS A 134 -8.01 -11.83 -24.98
N GLU A 135 -8.88 -11.24 -25.80
CA GLU A 135 -8.51 -10.14 -26.70
C GLU A 135 -7.99 -8.91 -25.95
N LYS A 136 -8.65 -8.54 -24.85
CA LYS A 136 -8.27 -7.34 -24.09
C LYS A 136 -7.19 -7.58 -23.06
N GLY A 137 -7.08 -8.80 -22.54
CA GLY A 137 -6.18 -9.12 -21.44
C GLY A 137 -4.83 -9.71 -21.85
N GLU A 138 -4.65 -10.12 -23.11
CA GLU A 138 -3.46 -10.82 -23.58
C GLU A 138 -2.16 -10.05 -23.32
N ASP A 139 -2.14 -8.76 -23.65
CA ASP A 139 -0.93 -7.95 -23.47
C ASP A 139 -0.64 -7.72 -21.99
N TYR A 140 -1.67 -7.54 -21.17
CA TYR A 140 -1.49 -7.44 -19.72
C TYR A 140 -0.99 -8.76 -19.10
N TYR A 141 -1.46 -9.90 -19.60
CA TYR A 141 -0.98 -11.22 -19.18
C TYR A 141 0.52 -11.39 -19.47
N LYS A 142 0.99 -10.94 -20.64
CA LYS A 142 2.42 -10.93 -20.99
C LYS A 142 3.23 -10.01 -20.07
N LEU A 143 2.69 -8.84 -19.74
CA LEU A 143 3.34 -7.91 -18.81
C LEU A 143 3.53 -8.52 -17.41
N LEU A 144 2.59 -9.35 -16.93
CA LEU A 144 2.73 -10.05 -15.66
C LEU A 144 3.94 -11.00 -15.64
N TYR A 145 4.29 -11.62 -16.78
CA TYR A 145 5.52 -12.41 -16.89
C TYR A 145 6.78 -11.54 -16.77
N LEU A 146 6.77 -10.38 -17.40
CA LEU A 146 7.91 -9.46 -17.35
C LEU A 146 8.07 -8.82 -15.97
N ALA A 147 6.97 -8.57 -15.30
CA ALA A 147 6.95 -7.97 -13.97
C ALA A 147 7.49 -8.92 -12.88
N GLY A 148 7.29 -10.24 -13.05
CA GLY A 148 7.58 -11.20 -11.98
C GLY A 148 6.77 -10.88 -10.72
N ASP A 149 7.45 -10.63 -9.61
CA ASP A 149 6.81 -10.29 -8.33
C ASP A 149 6.46 -8.81 -8.19
N LYS A 150 6.84 -7.97 -9.19
CA LYS A 150 6.60 -6.52 -9.14
C LYS A 150 5.16 -6.18 -9.48
N THR A 151 4.66 -5.14 -8.84
CA THR A 151 3.36 -4.56 -9.17
C THR A 151 3.46 -3.69 -10.42
N ILE A 152 2.65 -3.96 -11.44
CA ILE A 152 2.60 -3.16 -12.66
C ILE A 152 1.79 -1.89 -12.38
N ILE A 153 2.35 -0.75 -12.75
CA ILE A 153 1.65 0.55 -12.78
C ILE A 153 1.77 1.18 -14.17
N ASP A 154 0.78 1.97 -14.55
CA ASP A 154 0.81 2.69 -15.80
C ASP A 154 1.67 3.97 -15.72
N THR A 155 2.09 4.46 -16.87
CA THR A 155 2.95 5.66 -16.99
C THR A 155 2.29 6.90 -16.38
N GLN A 156 0.96 7.06 -16.52
CA GLN A 156 0.27 8.22 -15.96
C GLN A 156 0.30 8.19 -14.42
N THR A 157 -0.01 7.04 -13.82
CA THR A 157 0.09 6.83 -12.37
C THR A 157 1.51 7.15 -11.88
N TYR A 158 2.55 6.70 -12.60
CA TYR A 158 3.93 7.01 -12.25
C TYR A 158 4.24 8.50 -12.30
N GLN A 159 3.79 9.22 -13.34
CA GLN A 159 3.97 10.66 -13.44
C GLN A 159 3.27 11.43 -12.30
N ASP A 160 2.09 10.98 -11.91
CA ASP A 160 1.36 11.60 -10.80
C ASP A 160 2.01 11.32 -9.44
N VAL A 161 2.60 10.13 -9.27
CA VAL A 161 3.44 9.79 -8.11
C VAL A 161 4.66 10.70 -8.03
N LEU A 162 5.39 10.89 -9.14
CA LEU A 162 6.55 11.79 -9.18
C LEU A 162 6.19 13.22 -8.79
N LYS A 163 5.07 13.74 -9.29
CA LYS A 163 4.58 15.08 -8.89
C LYS A 163 4.28 15.17 -7.40
N ALA A 164 3.62 14.14 -6.84
CA ALA A 164 3.32 14.11 -5.41
C ALA A 164 4.59 14.11 -4.56
N VAL A 165 5.59 13.30 -4.94
CA VAL A 165 6.89 13.24 -4.27
C VAL A 165 7.63 14.58 -4.37
N ASP A 166 7.61 15.22 -5.55
CA ASP A 166 8.24 16.54 -5.76
C ASP A 166 7.61 17.60 -4.84
N VAL A 167 6.29 17.63 -4.76
CA VAL A 167 5.56 18.55 -3.86
C VAL A 167 5.93 18.30 -2.40
N LEU A 168 5.98 17.05 -1.95
CA LEU A 168 6.35 16.70 -0.57
C LEU A 168 7.78 17.13 -0.23
N LYS A 169 8.74 16.91 -1.13
CA LYS A 169 10.15 17.21 -0.89
C LYS A 169 10.49 18.70 -1.04
N ASN A 170 9.72 19.47 -1.83
CA ASN A 170 10.11 20.84 -2.20
C ASN A 170 9.14 21.92 -1.70
N SER A 171 7.93 21.59 -1.26
CA SER A 171 7.00 22.57 -0.70
C SER A 171 7.52 23.14 0.63
N GLU A 172 7.35 24.45 0.83
CA GLU A 172 7.74 25.14 2.06
C GLU A 172 7.09 24.53 3.33
N SER A 173 5.90 23.95 3.19
CA SER A 173 5.17 23.35 4.31
C SER A 173 5.63 21.94 4.67
N THR A 174 6.28 21.23 3.75
CA THR A 174 6.59 19.80 3.92
C THR A 174 8.07 19.45 3.81
N LYS A 175 8.86 20.25 3.10
CA LYS A 175 10.27 19.97 2.82
C LYS A 175 11.13 19.67 4.05
N TRP A 176 10.79 20.24 5.20
CA TRP A 176 11.53 19.96 6.44
C TRP A 176 11.39 18.52 6.89
N TYR A 177 10.22 17.93 6.72
CA TYR A 177 9.97 16.54 7.13
C TYR A 177 10.81 15.57 6.30
N PHE A 178 10.90 15.79 4.98
CA PHE A 178 11.60 14.91 4.03
C PHE A 178 13.02 15.33 3.69
N ALA A 179 13.62 16.21 4.49
CA ALA A 179 14.99 16.59 4.31
C ALA A 179 15.93 15.39 4.63
N PRO A 180 17.06 15.24 3.90
CA PRO A 180 18.03 14.20 4.22
C PRO A 180 18.61 14.41 5.62
N ASN A 181 19.03 13.32 6.26
CA ASN A 181 19.74 13.40 7.53
C ASN A 181 21.06 14.18 7.36
N ASN A 182 21.27 15.13 8.23
CA ASN A 182 22.49 15.93 8.28
C ASN A 182 23.23 15.60 9.60
N PRO A 183 24.47 15.06 9.54
CA PRO A 183 25.20 14.67 10.74
C PRO A 183 25.61 15.86 11.65
N PHE A 184 25.47 17.09 11.15
CA PHE A 184 25.74 18.31 11.93
C PHE A 184 24.49 18.87 12.62
N GLU A 185 23.34 18.23 12.45
CA GLU A 185 22.09 18.60 13.09
C GLU A 185 21.73 17.58 14.18
N ASP A 186 21.08 18.05 15.24
CA ASP A 186 20.55 17.19 16.30
C ASP A 186 19.17 16.62 15.92
N VAL A 187 18.94 16.42 14.63
CA VAL A 187 17.70 15.87 14.06
C VAL A 187 18.02 14.62 13.26
N GLU A 188 17.32 13.55 13.53
CA GLU A 188 17.49 12.28 12.83
C GLU A 188 16.13 11.79 12.32
N ARG A 189 16.08 11.37 11.05
CA ARG A 189 14.89 10.87 10.37
C ARG A 189 15.04 9.39 10.12
N PHE A 190 13.99 8.65 10.44
CA PHE A 190 13.92 7.21 10.25
C PHE A 190 12.68 6.88 9.46
N TYR A 191 12.80 6.01 8.49
CA TYR A 191 11.71 5.55 7.66
C TYR A 191 11.36 4.10 7.98
N GLN A 192 10.07 3.76 7.91
CA GLN A 192 9.54 2.40 8.01
C GLN A 192 9.96 1.65 9.29
N LEU A 193 10.17 2.38 10.41
CA LEU A 193 10.50 1.74 11.69
C LEU A 193 9.31 0.95 12.23
N LYS A 194 9.60 -0.27 12.62
CA LYS A 194 8.63 -1.26 13.09
C LYS A 194 8.77 -1.47 14.59
N PHE A 195 7.65 -1.51 15.29
CA PHE A 195 7.63 -1.74 16.72
C PHE A 195 6.56 -2.77 17.08
N LYS A 196 6.76 -3.45 18.19
CA LYS A 196 5.79 -4.36 18.81
C LYS A 196 5.73 -4.12 20.30
N ALA A 197 4.54 -4.15 20.87
CA ALA A 197 4.31 -3.99 22.29
C ALA A 197 3.19 -4.92 22.75
N CYS A 198 3.27 -5.36 24.00
CA CYS A 198 2.19 -6.07 24.67
C CYS A 198 1.51 -5.13 25.65
N LEU A 199 0.21 -4.88 25.49
CA LEU A 199 -0.60 -4.07 26.38
C LEU A 199 -1.76 -4.93 26.89
N ASP A 200 -1.86 -5.08 28.20
CA ASP A 200 -2.91 -5.89 28.85
C ASP A 200 -3.03 -7.33 28.31
N GLY A 201 -1.89 -7.94 27.98
CA GLY A 201 -1.82 -9.30 27.43
C GLY A 201 -2.14 -9.41 25.93
N VAL A 202 -2.41 -8.29 25.25
CA VAL A 202 -2.65 -8.24 23.80
C VAL A 202 -1.44 -7.69 23.09
N GLU A 203 -1.00 -8.39 22.04
CA GLU A 203 0.11 -7.94 21.21
C GLU A 203 -0.34 -6.94 20.15
N TYR A 204 0.35 -5.82 20.10
CA TYR A 204 0.16 -4.77 19.11
C TYR A 204 1.43 -4.55 18.33
N ARG A 205 1.27 -4.18 17.06
CA ARG A 205 2.37 -3.77 16.19
C ARG A 205 2.04 -2.47 15.48
N CYS A 206 3.06 -1.66 15.23
CA CYS A 206 2.96 -0.49 14.38
C CYS A 206 4.20 -0.37 13.49
N MET A 207 4.02 0.25 12.35
CA MET A 207 5.07 0.70 11.46
C MET A 207 4.77 2.16 11.17
N PHE A 208 5.75 3.01 11.39
CA PHE A 208 5.65 4.42 11.10
C PHE A 208 6.25 4.69 9.73
N ASP A 209 5.56 5.46 8.91
CA ASP A 209 6.09 5.85 7.61
C ASP A 209 7.37 6.67 7.81
N GLU A 210 7.34 7.61 8.75
CA GLU A 210 8.53 8.34 9.19
C GLU A 210 8.46 8.67 10.69
N LEU A 211 9.62 8.63 11.35
CA LEU A 211 9.82 9.16 12.70
C LEU A 211 10.99 10.15 12.67
N ILE A 212 10.75 11.37 13.12
CA ILE A 212 11.79 12.38 13.26
C ILE A 212 12.10 12.57 14.73
N THR A 213 13.36 12.41 15.12
CA THR A 213 13.83 12.69 16.48
C THR A 213 14.59 14.00 16.50
N ASP A 214 14.12 14.97 17.25
CA ASP A 214 14.82 16.20 17.59
C ASP A 214 15.44 16.02 18.98
N TYR A 215 16.70 15.75 19.02
CA TYR A 215 17.41 15.45 20.26
C TYR A 215 17.64 16.68 21.13
N SER A 216 17.82 17.85 20.52
CA SER A 216 17.99 19.11 21.23
C SER A 216 16.73 19.48 22.02
N ASN A 217 15.57 19.35 21.40
CA ASN A 217 14.28 19.66 22.00
C ASN A 217 13.64 18.46 22.71
N LYS A 218 14.21 17.25 22.59
CA LYS A 218 13.69 15.98 23.14
C LYS A 218 12.27 15.67 22.64
N ILE A 219 12.04 15.88 21.36
CA ILE A 219 10.73 15.67 20.71
C ILE A 219 10.87 14.55 19.68
N ILE A 220 9.84 13.71 19.57
CA ILE A 220 9.66 12.74 18.50
C ILE A 220 8.42 13.16 17.72
N TYR A 221 8.57 13.29 16.39
CA TYR A 221 7.48 13.58 15.47
C TYR A 221 7.14 12.30 14.71
N PRO A 222 6.01 11.65 15.01
CA PRO A 222 5.50 10.57 14.19
C PRO A 222 4.79 11.16 12.96
N ILE A 223 5.21 10.73 11.78
CA ILE A 223 4.66 11.15 10.50
C ILE A 223 3.96 9.95 9.86
N ASP A 224 2.77 10.17 9.34
CA ASP A 224 1.98 9.18 8.63
C ASP A 224 1.58 9.75 7.27
N LEU A 225 2.02 9.10 6.19
CA LEU A 225 1.74 9.52 4.81
C LEU A 225 0.36 9.03 4.38
N LYS A 226 -0.49 9.96 3.98
CA LYS A 226 -1.81 9.64 3.44
C LYS A 226 -1.95 10.20 2.04
N THR A 227 -2.26 9.30 1.12
CA THR A 227 -2.61 9.65 -0.25
C THR A 227 -4.11 9.50 -0.49
N SER A 228 -4.69 10.36 -1.30
CA SER A 228 -6.09 10.28 -1.68
C SER A 228 -6.25 10.55 -3.17
N CYS A 229 -7.02 9.71 -3.84
CA CYS A 229 -7.42 9.92 -5.24
C CYS A 229 -8.55 10.96 -5.39
N LYS A 230 -9.12 11.42 -4.28
CA LYS A 230 -10.17 12.44 -4.32
C LYS A 230 -9.51 13.82 -4.43
N ILE A 231 -9.45 14.34 -5.64
CA ILE A 231 -9.12 15.72 -5.89
C ILE A 231 -10.23 16.58 -5.26
N SER A 232 -9.83 17.36 -4.40
CA SER A 232 -10.39 18.35 -3.54
C SER A 232 -11.42 19.32 -4.13
N ASP A 233 -12.68 19.06 -4.00
CA ASP A 233 -13.64 20.12 -3.66
C ASP A 233 -14.11 19.99 -2.20
N ARG A 234 -13.51 19.07 -1.47
CA ARG A 234 -13.74 18.93 -0.04
C ARG A 234 -12.44 19.25 0.67
N GLU A 235 -12.47 20.30 1.45
CA GLU A 235 -11.45 20.58 2.43
C GLU A 235 -11.08 19.27 3.14
N TRP A 236 -9.82 18.89 3.05
CA TRP A 236 -9.30 17.81 3.86
C TRP A 236 -9.49 18.22 5.31
N ASP A 237 -10.49 17.68 5.97
CA ASP A 237 -10.75 17.84 7.41
C ASP A 237 -9.69 17.08 8.24
N PHE A 238 -8.44 17.00 7.72
CA PHE A 238 -7.35 16.33 8.39
C PHE A 238 -7.09 16.92 9.78
N PRO A 239 -7.07 18.24 9.98
CA PRO A 239 -6.98 18.84 11.31
C PRO A 239 -8.17 18.47 12.19
N LYS A 240 -9.37 18.38 11.64
CA LYS A 240 -10.58 18.05 12.37
C LYS A 240 -10.62 16.58 12.77
N HIS A 241 -10.28 15.65 11.87
CA HIS A 241 -10.13 14.24 12.22
C HIS A 241 -9.00 13.99 13.21
N TYR A 242 -7.87 14.66 13.09
CA TYR A 242 -6.77 14.54 14.03
C TYR A 242 -7.13 15.14 15.41
N ILE A 243 -7.81 16.28 15.44
CA ILE A 243 -8.30 16.91 16.66
C ILE A 243 -9.42 16.07 17.29
N GLU A 244 -10.38 15.58 16.51
CA GLU A 244 -11.42 14.67 17.01
C GLU A 244 -10.85 13.36 17.54
N TRP A 245 -9.84 12.79 16.89
CA TRP A 245 -9.16 11.59 17.37
C TRP A 245 -8.44 11.86 18.70
N ARG A 246 -7.73 12.98 18.85
CA ARG A 246 -7.13 13.40 20.12
C ARG A 246 -8.16 13.66 21.22
N TYR A 247 -9.27 14.30 20.91
CA TYR A 247 -10.33 14.55 21.88
C TYR A 247 -11.04 13.27 22.30
N LYS A 248 -11.37 12.38 21.39
CA LYS A 248 -11.95 11.07 21.69
C LYS A 248 -11.01 10.20 22.52
N GLN A 249 -9.71 10.27 22.30
CA GLN A 249 -8.70 9.58 23.10
C GLN A 249 -8.57 10.20 24.50
N LYS A 250 -8.58 11.53 24.61
CA LYS A 250 -8.47 12.23 25.89
C LYS A 250 -9.65 11.94 26.82
N ASP A 251 -10.83 11.74 26.28
CA ASP A 251 -12.02 11.35 27.05
C ASP A 251 -12.02 9.86 27.45
N LYS A 252 -11.32 9.00 26.73
CA LYS A 252 -11.16 7.57 27.06
C LYS A 252 -10.09 7.33 28.16
N TYR A 253 -9.13 8.20 28.28
CA TYR A 253 -8.02 8.11 29.25
C TYR A 253 -8.06 9.26 30.26
N LYS A 254 -9.25 9.56 30.82
CA LYS A 254 -9.33 10.31 32.08
C LYS A 254 -8.73 9.41 33.17
N LEU A 255 -7.44 9.55 33.35
CA LEU A 255 -6.76 9.23 34.60
C LEU A 255 -7.07 10.32 35.61
#